data_a5b44831bb5fe3fe09faca04e01f4a54
#
_entry.id   a5b44831bb5fe3fe09faca04e01f4a54
#
_cell.length_a   1.000
_cell.length_b   1.000
_cell.length_c   1.000
_cell.angle_alpha   90.00
_cell.angle_beta   90.00
_cell.angle_gamma   90.00
#
_symmetry.space_group_name_H-M   'P 1'
#
loop_
_entity.id
_entity.type
_entity.pdbx_description
1 polymer ?
#
loop_
_entity_poly.entity_id
_entity_poly.type
_entity_poly.pdbx_seq_one_letter_code
_entity_poly.pdbx_strand_id
1 'polypeptide(L)'
;YAAVLEASVRGLERRAAAGGDLAAVSSVASFFVSRVDSEADRRLVDAGRSDLQGRLAVANARLAYAHWQEVVGSARWRELAAKGARPQRCLWASTSTKNPDYRDVLYVEELIGPETVNTMPFETIAAFQDHGEVRLTLEEGLDEARKLFDELAAAGVDYDDVTRVLEEEGVQKF
;
A
#
# COMPACT_ATOMS: atom_id res chain seq x y z
N TYR A 1 1.03 -7.69 -2.45
CA TYR A 1 2.00 -7.24 -1.44
C TYR A 1 2.50 -8.40 -0.56
N ALA A 2 1.61 -9.22 0.01
CA ALA A 2 1.99 -10.31 0.91
C ALA A 2 3.05 -11.26 0.32
N ALA A 3 2.91 -11.66 -0.93
CA ALA A 3 3.88 -12.52 -1.62
C ALA A 3 5.27 -11.88 -1.75
N VAL A 4 5.33 -10.56 -2.00
CA VAL A 4 6.59 -9.82 -2.10
C VAL A 4 7.27 -9.72 -0.73
N LEU A 5 6.51 -9.43 0.32
CA LEU A 5 7.03 -9.40 1.69
C LEU A 5 7.56 -10.76 2.13
N GLU A 6 6.81 -11.84 1.87
CA GLU A 6 7.24 -13.21 2.15
C GLU A 6 8.52 -13.59 1.39
N ALA A 7 8.64 -13.21 0.11
CA ALA A 7 9.84 -13.43 -0.68
C ALA A 7 11.04 -12.69 -0.09
N SER A 8 10.86 -11.46 0.40
CA SER A 8 11.89 -10.69 1.08
C SER A 8 12.38 -11.38 2.36
N VAL A 9 11.45 -11.83 3.22
CA VAL A 9 11.78 -12.56 4.46
C VAL A 9 12.54 -13.84 4.14
N ARG A 10 12.08 -14.64 3.19
CA ARG A 10 12.79 -15.86 2.73
C ARG A 10 14.19 -15.56 2.18
N GLY A 11 14.34 -14.45 1.47
CA GLY A 11 15.64 -13.99 0.97
C GLY A 11 16.63 -13.73 2.11
N LEU A 12 16.16 -13.06 3.17
CA LEU A 12 16.95 -12.79 4.36
C LEU A 12 17.30 -14.08 5.13
N GLU A 13 16.37 -15.02 5.25
CA GLU A 13 16.62 -16.34 5.85
C GLU A 13 17.71 -17.12 5.11
N ARG A 14 17.64 -17.17 3.77
CA ARG A 14 18.66 -17.82 2.94
C ARG A 14 20.01 -17.14 3.09
N ARG A 15 20.04 -15.82 3.13
CA ARG A 15 21.26 -15.04 3.32
C ARG A 15 21.87 -15.31 4.71
N ALA A 16 21.04 -15.36 5.75
CA ALA A 16 21.49 -15.73 7.11
C ALA A 16 22.09 -17.13 7.17
N ALA A 17 21.42 -18.12 6.54
CA ALA A 17 21.90 -19.50 6.48
C ALA A 17 23.24 -19.63 5.74
N ALA A 18 23.49 -18.75 4.77
CA ALA A 18 24.76 -18.67 4.04
C ALA A 18 25.83 -17.84 4.76
N GLY A 19 25.59 -17.36 5.99
CA GLY A 19 26.52 -16.53 6.75
C GLY A 19 26.68 -15.09 6.23
N GLY A 20 25.76 -14.62 5.41
CA GLY A 20 25.79 -13.27 4.85
C GLY A 20 25.32 -12.20 5.83
N ASP A 21 25.88 -11.01 5.74
CA ASP A 21 25.52 -9.86 6.56
C ASP A 21 24.10 -9.35 6.21
N LEU A 22 23.18 -9.46 7.16
CA LEU A 22 21.79 -9.01 6.99
C LEU A 22 21.66 -7.49 7.08
N ALA A 23 22.54 -6.81 7.82
CA ALA A 23 22.50 -5.36 7.99
C ALA A 23 22.84 -4.61 6.69
N ALA A 24 23.53 -5.27 5.76
CA ALA A 24 23.84 -4.71 4.44
C ALA A 24 22.64 -4.67 3.50
N VAL A 25 21.51 -5.31 3.87
CA VAL A 25 20.30 -5.32 3.03
C VAL A 25 19.34 -4.23 3.47
N SER A 26 18.97 -3.32 2.55
CA SER A 26 17.88 -2.35 2.73
C SER A 26 16.91 -2.52 1.57
N SER A 27 15.62 -2.57 1.88
CA SER A 27 14.58 -2.82 0.88
C SER A 27 13.32 -2.01 1.18
N VAL A 28 12.64 -1.64 0.11
CA VAL A 28 11.28 -1.10 0.15
C VAL A 28 10.41 -1.87 -0.85
N ALA A 29 9.13 -1.97 -0.59
CA ALA A 29 8.17 -2.52 -1.53
C ALA A 29 7.27 -1.40 -2.03
N SER A 30 7.38 -1.05 -3.31
CA SER A 30 6.53 -0.04 -3.94
C SER A 30 5.09 -0.53 -4.04
N PHE A 31 4.18 0.27 -3.53
CA PHE A 31 2.75 0.01 -3.49
C PHE A 31 2.04 1.19 -4.18
N PHE A 32 1.49 0.94 -5.37
CA PHE A 32 0.85 2.00 -6.15
C PHE A 32 -0.56 2.27 -5.62
N VAL A 33 -0.81 3.49 -5.19
CA VAL A 33 -2.04 3.88 -4.47
C VAL A 33 -3.13 4.36 -5.43
N SER A 34 -3.00 5.55 -6.03
CA SER A 34 -4.08 6.16 -6.80
C SER A 34 -4.52 5.37 -8.03
N ARG A 35 -3.67 4.52 -8.58
CA ARG A 35 -4.03 3.68 -9.74
C ARG A 35 -5.12 2.66 -9.39
N VAL A 36 -5.13 2.17 -8.14
CA VAL A 36 -6.14 1.22 -7.67
C VAL A 36 -7.52 1.88 -7.67
N ASP A 37 -7.64 3.08 -7.12
CA ASP A 37 -8.90 3.83 -7.16
C ASP A 37 -9.29 4.18 -8.59
N SER A 38 -8.36 4.62 -9.44
CA SER A 38 -8.68 4.95 -10.84
C SER A 38 -9.37 3.81 -11.58
N GLU A 39 -8.91 2.57 -11.40
CA GLU A 39 -9.52 1.41 -12.05
C GLU A 39 -10.81 0.96 -11.34
N ALA A 40 -10.83 0.94 -10.01
CA ALA A 40 -12.01 0.56 -9.24
C ALA A 40 -13.16 1.55 -9.41
N ASP A 41 -12.87 2.84 -9.38
CA ASP A 41 -13.88 3.90 -9.50
C ASP A 41 -14.60 3.86 -10.86
N ARG A 42 -13.85 3.56 -11.93
CA ARG A 42 -14.45 3.36 -13.26
C ARG A 42 -15.49 2.23 -13.22
N ARG A 43 -15.16 1.10 -12.61
CA ARG A 43 -16.09 -0.05 -12.49
C ARG A 43 -17.27 0.27 -11.57
N LEU A 44 -17.03 1.05 -10.51
CA LEU A 44 -18.07 1.45 -9.58
C LEU A 44 -19.10 2.40 -10.22
N VAL A 45 -18.66 3.27 -11.14
CA VAL A 45 -19.59 4.09 -11.96
C VAL A 45 -20.49 3.18 -12.79
N ASP A 46 -19.92 2.21 -13.49
CA ASP A 46 -20.67 1.26 -14.33
C ASP A 46 -21.65 0.40 -13.49
N ALA A 47 -21.29 0.11 -12.24
CA ALA A 47 -22.13 -0.63 -11.29
C ALA A 47 -23.16 0.25 -10.55
N GLY A 48 -23.18 1.57 -10.77
CA GLY A 48 -24.06 2.51 -10.06
C GLY A 48 -23.74 2.66 -8.57
N ARG A 49 -22.48 2.41 -8.16
CA ARG A 49 -22.01 2.45 -6.77
C ARG A 49 -20.96 3.53 -6.53
N SER A 50 -21.27 4.75 -7.03
CA SER A 50 -20.38 5.91 -6.82
C SER A 50 -20.15 6.27 -5.34
N ASP A 51 -20.99 5.77 -4.43
CA ASP A 51 -20.85 5.90 -2.98
C ASP A 51 -19.60 5.20 -2.41
N LEU A 52 -19.00 4.26 -3.16
CA LEU A 52 -17.81 3.51 -2.78
C LEU A 52 -16.52 4.04 -3.42
N GLN A 53 -16.60 5.02 -4.32
CA GLN A 53 -15.43 5.57 -5.01
C GLN A 53 -14.43 6.23 -4.06
N GLY A 54 -13.14 6.24 -4.44
CA GLY A 54 -12.04 6.89 -3.71
C GLY A 54 -11.65 6.21 -2.39
N ARG A 55 -12.09 4.98 -2.17
CA ARG A 55 -11.92 4.30 -0.88
C ARG A 55 -11.01 3.06 -0.95
N LEU A 56 -10.96 2.39 -2.10
CA LEU A 56 -10.27 1.10 -2.22
C LEU A 56 -8.75 1.25 -2.05
N ALA A 57 -8.15 2.29 -2.61
CA ALA A 57 -6.70 2.47 -2.55
C ALA A 57 -6.20 2.63 -1.11
N VAL A 58 -6.88 3.44 -0.31
CA VAL A 58 -6.55 3.63 1.12
C VAL A 58 -6.80 2.34 1.91
N ALA A 59 -7.95 1.70 1.73
CA ALA A 59 -8.28 0.44 2.41
C ALA A 59 -7.25 -0.65 2.10
N ASN A 60 -6.86 -0.80 0.83
CA ASN A 60 -5.86 -1.75 0.38
C ASN A 60 -4.48 -1.49 1.00
N ALA A 61 -4.05 -0.23 1.05
CA ALA A 61 -2.78 0.15 1.66
C ALA A 61 -2.77 -0.09 3.19
N ARG A 62 -3.86 0.23 3.88
CA ARG A 62 -4.02 -0.04 5.32
C ARG A 62 -3.95 -1.53 5.64
N LEU A 63 -4.62 -2.37 4.86
CA LEU A 63 -4.56 -3.83 5.03
C LEU A 63 -3.17 -4.40 4.72
N ALA A 64 -2.49 -3.86 3.71
CA ALA A 64 -1.11 -4.24 3.41
C ALA A 64 -0.15 -3.88 4.55
N TYR A 65 -0.34 -2.71 5.17
CA TYR A 65 0.45 -2.28 6.32
C TYR A 65 0.15 -3.11 7.58
N ALA A 66 -1.11 -3.42 7.85
CA ALA A 66 -1.49 -4.31 8.95
C ALA A 66 -0.83 -5.69 8.80
N HIS A 67 -0.83 -6.26 7.59
CA HIS A 67 -0.11 -7.49 7.31
C HIS A 67 1.41 -7.37 7.52
N TRP A 68 2.00 -6.24 7.13
CA TRP A 68 3.41 -5.96 7.42
C TRP A 68 3.68 -5.95 8.93
N GLN A 69 2.84 -5.31 9.72
CA GLN A 69 2.97 -5.28 11.18
C GLN A 69 2.90 -6.69 11.78
N GLU A 70 1.99 -7.55 11.31
CA GLU A 70 1.90 -8.95 11.73
C GLU A 70 3.20 -9.71 11.46
N VAL A 71 3.77 -9.54 10.26
CA VAL A 71 5.02 -10.21 9.88
C VAL A 71 6.19 -9.73 10.73
N VAL A 72 6.37 -8.41 10.87
CA VAL A 72 7.49 -7.86 11.66
C VAL A 72 7.31 -8.04 13.17
N GLY A 73 6.09 -8.27 13.64
CA GLY A 73 5.77 -8.65 15.02
C GLY A 73 5.97 -10.14 15.32
N SER A 74 6.21 -10.98 14.30
CA SER A 74 6.29 -12.43 14.46
C SER A 74 7.59 -12.89 15.13
N ALA A 75 7.57 -14.10 15.71
CA ALA A 75 8.78 -14.74 16.24
C ALA A 75 9.82 -14.95 15.13
N ARG A 76 9.38 -15.37 13.95
CA ARG A 76 10.23 -15.57 12.76
C ARG A 76 11.01 -14.29 12.41
N TRP A 77 10.35 -13.14 12.42
CA TRP A 77 11.02 -11.87 12.15
C TRP A 77 12.00 -11.48 13.26
N ARG A 78 11.63 -11.66 14.53
CA ARG A 78 12.54 -11.35 15.67
C ARG A 78 13.87 -12.07 15.59
N GLU A 79 13.90 -13.31 15.10
CA GLU A 79 15.13 -14.07 14.89
C GLU A 79 16.04 -13.43 13.82
N LEU A 80 15.45 -12.91 12.75
CA LEU A 80 16.19 -12.20 11.70
C LEU A 80 16.67 -10.83 12.17
N ALA A 81 15.84 -10.10 12.87
CA ALA A 81 16.18 -8.80 13.46
C ALA A 81 17.33 -8.90 14.45
N ALA A 82 17.37 -9.97 15.29
CA ALA A 82 18.48 -10.25 16.20
C ALA A 82 19.81 -10.49 15.48
N LYS A 83 19.78 -10.85 14.19
CA LYS A 83 20.94 -11.00 13.30
C LYS A 83 21.22 -9.75 12.46
N GLY A 84 20.57 -8.62 12.76
CA GLY A 84 20.75 -7.33 12.09
C GLY A 84 19.88 -7.08 10.86
N ALA A 85 18.87 -7.92 10.59
CA ALA A 85 17.96 -7.68 9.48
C ALA A 85 17.13 -6.40 9.69
N ARG A 86 16.89 -5.68 8.59
CA ARG A 86 15.97 -4.55 8.54
C ARG A 86 14.74 -4.95 7.74
N PRO A 87 13.52 -4.53 8.15
CA PRO A 87 12.31 -4.89 7.44
C PRO A 87 12.26 -4.20 6.07
N GLN A 88 11.66 -4.89 5.10
CA GLN A 88 11.26 -4.26 3.86
C GLN A 88 10.07 -3.34 4.17
N ARG A 89 10.27 -2.02 4.08
CA ARG A 89 9.23 -1.04 4.40
C ARG A 89 8.22 -0.88 3.26
N CYS A 90 6.98 -0.59 3.61
CA CYS A 90 5.99 -0.14 2.64
C CYS A 90 6.42 1.20 2.04
N LEU A 91 6.41 1.30 0.71
CA LEU A 91 6.65 2.54 -0.02
C LEU A 91 5.39 2.90 -0.80
N TRP A 92 4.71 3.95 -0.37
CA TRP A 92 3.54 4.48 -1.06
C TRP A 92 3.98 5.26 -2.29
N ALA A 93 3.61 4.75 -3.47
CA ALA A 93 3.88 5.36 -4.76
C ALA A 93 2.57 5.79 -5.42
N SER A 94 2.63 6.75 -6.32
CA SER A 94 1.43 7.28 -7.00
C SER A 94 0.41 7.84 -6.00
N THR A 95 0.87 8.73 -5.10
CA THR A 95 0.04 9.31 -4.03
C THR A 95 -0.56 10.67 -4.39
N SER A 96 -0.36 11.15 -5.62
CA SER A 96 -1.16 12.25 -6.16
C SER A 96 -2.53 11.75 -6.62
N THR A 97 -3.60 12.51 -6.34
CA THR A 97 -4.95 12.22 -6.81
C THR A 97 -5.04 12.39 -8.33
N LYS A 98 -5.87 11.57 -8.96
CA LYS A 98 -6.14 11.63 -10.41
C LYS A 98 -7.53 12.15 -10.72
N ASN A 99 -8.46 11.98 -9.77
CA ASN A 99 -9.80 12.52 -9.84
C ASN A 99 -9.80 13.93 -9.24
N PRO A 100 -10.23 14.97 -9.97
CA PRO A 100 -10.28 16.35 -9.48
C PRO A 100 -11.27 16.57 -8.34
N ASP A 101 -12.23 15.67 -8.15
CA ASP A 101 -13.21 15.74 -7.05
C ASP A 101 -12.61 15.29 -5.70
N TYR A 102 -11.42 14.66 -5.73
CA TYR A 102 -10.74 14.24 -4.51
C TYR A 102 -9.80 15.35 -4.01
N ARG A 103 -9.73 15.47 -2.68
CA ARG A 103 -8.73 16.35 -2.05
C ARG A 103 -7.34 15.97 -2.56
N ASP A 104 -6.57 16.94 -3.05
CA ASP A 104 -5.29 16.74 -3.72
C ASP A 104 -4.21 16.09 -2.84
N VAL A 105 -4.36 16.14 -1.52
CA VAL A 105 -3.48 15.50 -0.52
C VAL A 105 -4.08 14.24 0.12
N LEU A 106 -5.23 13.75 -0.35
CA LEU A 106 -5.99 12.63 0.21
C LEU A 106 -5.10 11.43 0.58
N TYR A 107 -4.37 10.89 -0.40
CA TYR A 107 -3.58 9.67 -0.17
C TYR A 107 -2.35 9.91 0.70
N VAL A 108 -1.85 11.12 0.77
CA VAL A 108 -0.76 11.48 1.69
C VAL A 108 -1.27 11.48 3.11
N GLU A 109 -2.37 12.19 3.38
CA GLU A 109 -2.98 12.32 4.70
C GLU A 109 -3.45 10.97 5.27
N GLU A 110 -4.07 10.13 4.43
CA GLU A 110 -4.67 8.86 4.85
C GLU A 110 -3.65 7.71 5.09
N LEU A 111 -2.38 7.92 4.70
CA LEU A 111 -1.35 6.88 4.76
C LEU A 111 -0.13 7.29 5.58
N ILE A 112 -0.29 8.19 6.54
CA ILE A 112 0.77 8.59 7.46
C ILE A 112 0.90 7.54 8.56
N GLY A 113 2.07 6.92 8.63
CA GLY A 113 2.38 5.90 9.64
C GLY A 113 3.88 5.65 9.78
N PRO A 114 4.31 5.03 10.90
CA PRO A 114 5.72 4.73 11.13
C PRO A 114 6.26 3.69 10.14
N GLU A 115 7.57 3.70 9.95
CA GLU A 115 8.30 2.74 9.10
C GLU A 115 7.79 2.65 7.65
N THR A 116 7.24 3.74 7.11
CA THR A 116 6.81 3.86 5.73
C THR A 116 7.67 4.87 4.95
N VAL A 117 7.60 4.79 3.64
CA VAL A 117 8.14 5.78 2.70
C VAL A 117 7.01 6.24 1.80
N ASN A 118 6.94 7.53 1.49
CA ASN A 118 6.02 8.05 0.50
C ASN A 118 6.83 8.80 -0.57
N THR A 119 6.53 8.50 -1.84
CA THR A 119 7.12 9.22 -2.98
C THR A 119 6.05 10.08 -3.63
N MET A 120 6.30 11.37 -3.68
CA MET A 120 5.35 12.37 -4.13
C MET A 120 5.93 13.23 -5.24
N PRO A 121 5.12 13.64 -6.25
CA PRO A 121 5.46 14.74 -7.14
C PRO A 121 5.63 16.07 -6.37
N PHE A 122 6.39 17.00 -6.93
CA PHE A 122 6.62 18.29 -6.28
C PHE A 122 5.32 19.07 -6.00
N GLU A 123 4.33 18.96 -6.87
CA GLU A 123 3.02 19.59 -6.72
C GLU A 123 2.29 19.05 -5.48
N THR A 124 2.35 17.74 -5.26
CA THR A 124 1.75 17.11 -4.07
C THR A 124 2.48 17.50 -2.79
N ILE A 125 3.81 17.64 -2.85
CA ILE A 125 4.61 18.13 -1.70
C ILE A 125 4.21 19.56 -1.38
N ALA A 126 4.10 20.44 -2.39
CA ALA A 126 3.70 21.82 -2.20
C ALA A 126 2.28 21.94 -1.62
N ALA A 127 1.33 21.19 -2.14
CA ALA A 127 -0.04 21.13 -1.62
C ALA A 127 -0.08 20.66 -0.16
N PHE A 128 0.69 19.62 0.17
CA PHE A 128 0.74 19.11 1.53
C PHE A 128 1.42 20.11 2.49
N GLN A 129 2.42 20.84 2.05
CA GLN A 129 3.04 21.91 2.85
C GLN A 129 2.11 23.10 3.10
N ASP A 130 1.22 23.41 2.13
CA ASP A 130 0.27 24.52 2.21
C ASP A 130 -0.93 24.20 3.11
N HIS A 131 -1.54 23.05 2.94
CA HIS A 131 -2.82 22.74 3.59
C HIS A 131 -2.98 21.28 4.05
N GLY A 132 -1.91 20.48 4.04
CA GLY A 132 -1.93 19.10 4.51
C GLY A 132 -1.98 19.00 6.03
N GLU A 133 -2.68 17.98 6.53
CA GLU A 133 -2.78 17.67 7.95
C GLU A 133 -1.91 16.47 8.31
N VAL A 134 -1.06 16.63 9.34
CA VAL A 134 -0.21 15.55 9.83
C VAL A 134 -0.90 14.85 11.01
N ARG A 135 -1.39 13.62 10.76
CA ARG A 135 -2.02 12.77 11.75
C ARG A 135 -1.67 11.30 11.45
N LEU A 136 -1.46 10.49 12.46
CA LEU A 136 -1.29 9.05 12.27
C LEU A 136 -2.61 8.43 11.84
N THR A 137 -2.74 8.07 10.57
CA THR A 137 -3.98 7.64 9.94
C THR A 137 -3.92 6.21 9.41
N LEU A 138 -2.71 5.71 9.18
CA LEU A 138 -2.48 4.44 8.49
C LEU A 138 -3.06 3.21 9.23
N GLU A 139 -3.15 3.29 10.55
CA GLU A 139 -3.67 2.20 11.40
C GLU A 139 -5.17 2.33 11.72
N GLU A 140 -5.81 3.39 11.21
CA GLU A 140 -7.23 3.63 11.45
C GLU A 140 -8.11 2.82 10.48
N GLY A 141 -9.34 2.50 10.92
CA GLY A 141 -10.39 1.98 10.04
C GLY A 141 -10.11 0.63 9.40
N LEU A 142 -9.39 -0.28 10.06
CA LEU A 142 -9.05 -1.60 9.49
C LEU A 142 -10.29 -2.48 9.29
N ASP A 143 -11.28 -2.39 10.16
CA ASP A 143 -12.53 -3.16 10.02
C ASP A 143 -13.38 -2.60 8.88
N GLU A 144 -13.44 -1.28 8.75
CA GLU A 144 -14.05 -0.58 7.62
C GLU A 144 -13.36 -0.92 6.30
N ALA A 145 -12.02 -1.03 6.32
CA ALA A 145 -11.26 -1.45 5.15
C ALA A 145 -11.64 -2.88 4.72
N ARG A 146 -11.75 -3.82 5.66
CA ARG A 146 -12.19 -5.21 5.35
C ARG A 146 -13.61 -5.23 4.80
N LYS A 147 -14.54 -4.52 5.46
CA LYS A 147 -15.94 -4.43 5.03
C LYS A 147 -16.08 -3.85 3.62
N LEU A 148 -15.22 -2.89 3.26
CA LEU A 148 -15.24 -2.31 1.91
C LEU A 148 -14.97 -3.36 0.82
N PHE A 149 -14.10 -4.33 1.05
CA PHE A 149 -13.86 -5.40 0.09
C PHE A 149 -15.10 -6.27 -0.12
N ASP A 150 -15.87 -6.55 0.94
CA ASP A 150 -17.15 -7.26 0.82
C ASP A 150 -18.18 -6.41 0.05
N GLU A 151 -18.23 -5.10 0.30
CA GLU A 151 -19.12 -4.18 -0.41
C GLU A 151 -18.78 -4.07 -1.90
N LEU A 152 -17.48 -4.06 -2.26
CA LEU A 152 -17.01 -4.07 -3.66
C LEU A 152 -17.39 -5.37 -4.36
N ALA A 153 -17.16 -6.51 -3.71
CA ALA A 153 -17.55 -7.81 -4.26
C ALA A 153 -19.07 -7.89 -4.49
N ALA A 154 -19.88 -7.39 -3.55
CA ALA A 154 -21.34 -7.30 -3.69
C ALA A 154 -21.78 -6.35 -4.81
N ALA A 155 -20.99 -5.34 -5.13
CA ALA A 155 -21.21 -4.44 -6.27
C ALA A 155 -20.72 -5.03 -7.60
N GLY A 156 -20.16 -6.26 -7.60
CA GLY A 156 -19.62 -6.88 -8.81
C GLY A 156 -18.23 -6.38 -9.22
N VAL A 157 -17.53 -5.68 -8.32
CA VAL A 157 -16.15 -5.23 -8.55
C VAL A 157 -15.20 -6.27 -7.95
N ASP A 158 -14.58 -7.05 -8.83
CA ASP A 158 -13.60 -8.08 -8.46
C ASP A 158 -12.21 -7.41 -8.26
N TYR A 159 -11.73 -7.45 -7.02
CA TYR A 159 -10.41 -6.90 -6.66
C TYR A 159 -9.25 -7.61 -7.35
N ASP A 160 -9.32 -8.93 -7.51
CA ASP A 160 -8.25 -9.69 -8.15
C ASP A 160 -8.15 -9.32 -9.64
N ASP A 161 -9.30 -9.09 -10.29
CA ASP A 161 -9.32 -8.60 -11.66
C ASP A 161 -8.84 -7.14 -11.78
N VAL A 162 -9.17 -6.27 -10.82
CA VAL A 162 -8.61 -4.91 -10.75
C VAL A 162 -7.07 -4.95 -10.72
N THR A 163 -6.51 -5.78 -9.84
CA THR A 163 -5.05 -5.88 -9.69
C THR A 163 -4.39 -6.51 -10.90
N ARG A 164 -5.01 -7.52 -11.52
CA ARG A 164 -4.54 -8.15 -12.76
C ARG A 164 -4.46 -7.14 -13.91
N VAL A 165 -5.51 -6.34 -14.11
CA VAL A 165 -5.52 -5.29 -15.16
C VAL A 165 -4.41 -4.26 -14.92
N LEU A 166 -4.22 -3.83 -13.68
CA LEU A 166 -3.16 -2.88 -13.34
C LEU A 166 -1.75 -3.44 -13.57
N GLU A 167 -1.55 -4.74 -13.32
CA GLU A 167 -0.28 -5.43 -13.61
C GLU A 167 -0.03 -5.50 -15.13
N GLU A 168 -1.00 -5.97 -15.90
CA GLU A 168 -0.92 -6.06 -17.37
C GLU A 168 -0.63 -4.70 -18.01
N GLU A 169 -1.37 -3.66 -17.63
CA GLU A 169 -1.12 -2.30 -18.10
C GLU A 169 0.25 -1.76 -17.66
N GLY A 170 0.67 -2.09 -16.45
CA GLY A 170 1.98 -1.72 -15.93
C GLY A 170 3.11 -2.29 -16.80
N VAL A 171 3.03 -3.59 -17.14
CA VAL A 171 4.02 -4.26 -18.01
C VAL A 171 4.03 -3.67 -19.41
N GLN A 172 2.86 -3.33 -19.98
CA GLN A 172 2.77 -2.76 -21.33
C GLN A 172 3.34 -1.34 -21.44
N LYS A 173 3.42 -0.59 -20.34
CA LYS A 173 3.92 0.79 -20.32
C LYS A 173 5.44 0.89 -20.15
N PHE A 174 6.14 -0.22 -19.94
CA PHE A 174 7.59 -0.35 -19.83
C PHE A 174 8.17 -1.16 -20.99
#